data_14bb6d6fda37e1ba21ec03bb6c5998a6
#
_entry.id   14bb6d6fda37e1ba21ec03bb6c5998a6
#
_cell.length_a   1.000
_cell.length_b   1.000
_cell.length_c   1.000
_cell.angle_alpha   90.00
_cell.angle_beta   90.00
_cell.angle_gamma   90.00
#
_symmetry.space_group_name_H-M   'P 1'
#
loop_
_entity.id
_entity.type
_entity.pdbx_description
1 polymer ?
#
loop_
_entity_poly.entity_id
_entity_poly.type
_entity_poly.pdbx_seq_one_letter_code
_entity_poly.pdbx_strand_id
1 'polypeptide(L)'
;MEDAVSEYAIRALDASTWDAFARLAEKHNGMGFGGCWCTWFHSRLGRPEGEMGRPWKERLVREGNAHAALVFDGEAAVAWAQYGSPDELPNIHHRKDYEATRTEELPDYRITCIFVDRDYRRKGVAGVALGGALDLIAKAGGGMVEGYPQDLPQGKKISSSFLYNVTRSIYERVGFSYDRPKGKNHCVMRRTVSPVKKPRRARVG
;
A
#
# COMPACT_ATOMS: atom_id res chain seq x y z
N MET A 1 26.13 -11.33 -20.31
CA MET A 1 25.01 -11.94 -19.59
C MET A 1 24.02 -10.81 -19.39
N GLU A 2 23.01 -10.75 -20.26
CA GLU A 2 21.90 -9.80 -20.10
C GLU A 2 21.15 -10.22 -18.84
N ASP A 3 21.12 -9.35 -17.84
CA ASP A 3 20.22 -9.50 -16.70
C ASP A 3 18.79 -9.52 -17.23
N ALA A 4 18.18 -10.70 -17.24
CA ALA A 4 16.76 -10.81 -17.56
C ALA A 4 16.02 -9.93 -16.58
N VAL A 5 15.45 -8.82 -17.07
CA VAL A 5 14.55 -7.96 -16.32
C VAL A 5 13.39 -8.86 -15.92
N SER A 6 13.36 -9.27 -14.66
CA SER A 6 12.26 -10.04 -14.09
C SER A 6 10.99 -9.22 -14.27
N GLU A 7 10.08 -9.68 -15.13
CA GLU A 7 8.82 -9.00 -15.40
C GLU A 7 7.87 -9.28 -14.24
N TYR A 8 7.86 -8.37 -13.26
CA TYR A 8 6.99 -8.48 -12.10
C TYR A 8 5.51 -8.42 -12.50
N ALA A 9 4.72 -9.39 -12.04
CA ALA A 9 3.28 -9.36 -12.19
C ALA A 9 2.60 -8.70 -10.98
N ILE A 10 1.53 -7.93 -11.24
CA ILE A 10 0.70 -7.32 -10.19
C ILE A 10 -0.61 -8.08 -10.09
N ARG A 11 -0.92 -8.56 -8.88
CA ARG A 11 -2.21 -9.19 -8.54
C ARG A 11 -2.82 -8.50 -7.32
N ALA A 12 -4.15 -8.42 -7.28
CA ALA A 12 -4.84 -7.93 -6.08
C ALA A 12 -4.71 -8.94 -4.94
N LEU A 13 -4.68 -8.43 -3.70
CA LEU A 13 -4.84 -9.28 -2.52
C LEU A 13 -6.31 -9.66 -2.38
N ASP A 14 -6.60 -10.93 -2.51
CA ASP A 14 -7.91 -11.55 -2.33
C ASP A 14 -7.77 -13.00 -1.83
N ALA A 15 -8.89 -13.74 -1.76
CA ALA A 15 -8.88 -15.14 -1.32
C ALA A 15 -7.99 -16.05 -2.18
N SER A 16 -7.83 -15.77 -3.49
CA SER A 16 -7.01 -16.56 -4.41
C SER A 16 -5.51 -16.32 -4.26
N THR A 17 -5.11 -15.15 -3.76
CA THR A 17 -3.72 -14.73 -3.57
C THR A 17 -3.30 -14.74 -2.10
N TRP A 18 -4.23 -15.07 -1.18
CA TRP A 18 -3.98 -15.08 0.26
C TRP A 18 -2.76 -15.91 0.65
N ASP A 19 -2.62 -17.12 0.14
CA ASP A 19 -1.53 -18.02 0.52
C ASP A 19 -0.15 -17.47 0.12
N ALA A 20 -0.05 -16.79 -1.02
CA ALA A 20 1.18 -16.15 -1.45
C ALA A 20 1.54 -14.96 -0.54
N PHE A 21 0.54 -14.14 -0.17
CA PHE A 21 0.72 -13.07 0.80
C PHE A 21 1.12 -13.62 2.17
N ALA A 22 0.43 -14.67 2.66
CA ALA A 22 0.71 -15.27 3.96
C ALA A 22 2.14 -15.82 4.03
N ARG A 23 2.61 -16.55 3.00
CA ARG A 23 4.00 -17.03 2.92
C ARG A 23 5.01 -15.88 2.99
N LEU A 24 4.77 -14.78 2.26
CA LEU A 24 5.63 -13.61 2.33
C LEU A 24 5.64 -12.99 3.73
N ALA A 25 4.47 -12.88 4.37
CA ALA A 25 4.34 -12.36 5.73
C ALA A 25 5.08 -13.24 6.73
N GLU A 26 4.90 -14.55 6.67
CA GLU A 26 5.51 -15.53 7.56
C GLU A 26 7.04 -15.58 7.42
N LYS A 27 7.58 -15.49 6.20
CA LYS A 27 9.02 -15.35 5.93
C LYS A 27 9.66 -14.21 6.74
N HIS A 28 8.87 -13.20 7.08
CA HIS A 28 9.29 -12.01 7.83
C HIS A 28 8.63 -11.89 9.21
N ASN A 29 8.32 -13.04 9.85
CA ASN A 29 7.72 -13.10 11.20
C ASN A 29 6.43 -12.27 11.33
N GLY A 30 5.55 -12.30 10.31
CA GLY A 30 4.32 -11.54 10.27
C GLY A 30 4.52 -10.03 10.08
N MET A 31 5.74 -9.62 9.68
CA MET A 31 6.15 -8.26 9.36
C MET A 31 6.06 -7.23 10.50
N GLY A 32 6.90 -6.19 10.38
CA GLY A 32 6.91 -5.06 11.28
C GLY A 32 7.07 -5.44 12.76
N PHE A 33 6.58 -4.61 13.62
CA PHE A 33 6.69 -4.76 15.07
C PHE A 33 5.81 -5.91 15.58
N GLY A 34 6.40 -7.11 15.72
CA GLY A 34 5.76 -8.24 16.38
C GLY A 34 4.59 -8.89 15.63
N GLY A 35 4.66 -8.97 14.29
CA GLY A 35 3.67 -9.70 13.51
C GLY A 35 2.37 -8.92 13.29
N CYS A 36 2.47 -7.65 12.91
CA CYS A 36 1.30 -6.77 12.73
C CYS A 36 0.42 -7.16 11.53
N TRP A 37 0.91 -7.94 10.56
CA TRP A 37 0.19 -8.29 9.33
C TRP A 37 -0.45 -7.09 8.62
N CYS A 38 0.06 -5.88 8.89
CA CYS A 38 -0.49 -4.58 8.49
C CYS A 38 -1.96 -4.36 8.90
N THR A 39 -2.40 -5.00 9.98
CA THR A 39 -3.77 -4.86 10.51
C THR A 39 -3.96 -3.59 11.34
N TRP A 40 -2.88 -2.93 11.78
CA TRP A 40 -2.96 -1.72 12.59
C TRP A 40 -3.71 -0.57 11.90
N PHE A 41 -3.60 -0.47 10.59
CA PHE A 41 -4.25 0.59 9.80
C PHE A 41 -5.74 0.38 9.63
N HIS A 42 -6.21 -0.87 9.69
CA HIS A 42 -7.62 -1.22 9.52
C HIS A 42 -8.50 -0.75 10.69
N SER A 43 -9.77 -0.55 10.38
CA SER A 43 -10.81 -0.40 11.39
C SER A 43 -10.83 -1.63 12.30
N ARG A 44 -11.08 -1.38 13.59
CA ARG A 44 -11.29 -2.47 14.57
C ARG A 44 -12.77 -2.75 14.79
N LEU A 45 -13.63 -2.06 14.09
CA LEU A 45 -15.07 -2.26 14.17
C LEU A 45 -15.41 -3.68 13.68
N GLY A 46 -16.17 -4.41 14.48
CA GLY A 46 -16.52 -5.81 14.17
C GLY A 46 -15.39 -6.83 14.38
N ARG A 47 -14.24 -6.43 14.89
CA ARG A 47 -13.15 -7.38 15.19
C ARG A 47 -13.50 -8.23 16.40
N PRO A 48 -13.47 -9.59 16.28
CA PRO A 48 -13.66 -10.47 17.41
C PRO A 48 -12.61 -10.23 18.52
N GLU A 49 -13.01 -10.45 19.77
CA GLU A 49 -12.10 -10.33 20.91
C GLU A 49 -10.93 -11.33 20.75
N GLY A 50 -9.71 -10.85 21.00
CA GLY A 50 -8.49 -11.66 20.90
C GLY A 50 -8.00 -11.92 19.47
N GLU A 51 -8.76 -11.61 18.43
CA GLU A 51 -8.33 -11.82 17.05
C GLU A 51 -7.39 -10.70 16.58
N MET A 52 -6.12 -11.04 16.35
CA MET A 52 -5.07 -10.12 15.90
C MET A 52 -4.16 -10.78 14.86
N GLY A 53 -3.38 -9.97 14.15
CA GLY A 53 -2.37 -10.47 13.21
C GLY A 53 -2.97 -11.27 12.06
N ARG A 54 -2.45 -12.50 11.84
CA ARG A 54 -2.84 -13.35 10.72
C ARG A 54 -4.34 -13.64 10.65
N PRO A 55 -5.02 -14.18 11.68
CA PRO A 55 -6.44 -14.53 11.57
C PRO A 55 -7.32 -13.32 11.26
N TRP A 56 -7.04 -12.17 11.88
CA TRP A 56 -7.75 -10.94 11.56
C TRP A 56 -7.52 -10.46 10.13
N LYS A 57 -6.27 -10.49 9.63
CA LYS A 57 -5.97 -10.11 8.24
C LYS A 57 -6.64 -11.06 7.25
N GLU A 58 -6.61 -12.36 7.50
CA GLU A 58 -7.24 -13.37 6.65
C GLU A 58 -8.75 -13.16 6.55
N ARG A 59 -9.41 -12.89 7.67
CA ARG A 59 -10.83 -12.56 7.70
C ARG A 59 -11.14 -11.33 6.84
N LEU A 60 -10.41 -10.23 7.05
CA LEU A 60 -10.60 -9.00 6.27
C LEU A 60 -10.43 -9.24 4.76
N VAL A 61 -9.44 -10.04 4.37
CA VAL A 61 -9.23 -10.40 2.95
C VAL A 61 -10.41 -11.21 2.39
N ARG A 62 -10.86 -12.24 3.12
CA ARG A 62 -12.00 -13.08 2.69
C ARG A 62 -13.32 -12.31 2.60
N GLU A 63 -13.50 -11.30 3.45
CA GLU A 63 -14.67 -10.41 3.46
C GLU A 63 -14.56 -9.25 2.43
N GLY A 64 -13.42 -9.13 1.72
CA GLY A 64 -13.18 -8.03 0.78
C GLY A 64 -12.94 -6.67 1.47
N ASN A 65 -12.53 -6.68 2.72
CA ASN A 65 -12.28 -5.51 3.57
C ASN A 65 -10.77 -5.22 3.77
N ALA A 66 -9.91 -5.84 2.97
CA ALA A 66 -8.48 -5.55 2.98
C ALA A 66 -7.91 -5.61 1.56
N HIS A 67 -7.44 -4.47 1.07
CA HIS A 67 -6.92 -4.33 -0.28
C HIS A 67 -5.41 -4.10 -0.28
N ALA A 68 -4.70 -4.78 -1.17
CA ALA A 68 -3.31 -4.50 -1.49
C ALA A 68 -2.99 -4.92 -2.92
N ALA A 69 -2.02 -4.25 -3.52
CA ALA A 69 -1.34 -4.74 -4.72
C ALA A 69 -0.19 -5.65 -4.30
N LEU A 70 -0.18 -6.90 -4.74
CA LEU A 70 0.91 -7.84 -4.56
C LEU A 70 1.80 -7.82 -5.80
N VAL A 71 3.11 -7.78 -5.59
CA VAL A 71 4.12 -7.93 -6.64
C VAL A 71 4.60 -9.37 -6.63
N PHE A 72 4.50 -10.03 -7.77
CA PHE A 72 4.93 -11.41 -7.96
C PHE A 72 6.20 -11.48 -8.82
N ASP A 73 7.10 -12.34 -8.42
CA ASP A 73 8.20 -12.86 -9.22
C ASP A 73 7.93 -14.37 -9.43
N GLY A 74 7.50 -14.73 -10.65
CA GLY A 74 6.88 -16.03 -10.89
C GLY A 74 5.65 -16.25 -10.01
N GLU A 75 5.66 -17.32 -9.20
CA GLU A 75 4.55 -17.66 -8.28
C GLU A 75 4.74 -17.11 -6.85
N ALA A 76 5.85 -16.45 -6.58
CA ALA A 76 6.15 -15.91 -5.26
C ALA A 76 5.74 -14.44 -5.14
N ALA A 77 4.94 -14.08 -4.14
CA ALA A 77 4.75 -12.70 -3.76
C ALA A 77 6.02 -12.18 -3.07
N VAL A 78 6.55 -11.05 -3.56
CA VAL A 78 7.83 -10.47 -3.10
C VAL A 78 7.68 -9.07 -2.51
N ALA A 79 6.52 -8.45 -2.72
CA ALA A 79 6.19 -7.15 -2.12
C ALA A 79 4.69 -6.93 -2.13
N TRP A 80 4.24 -5.93 -1.37
CA TRP A 80 2.88 -5.39 -1.50
C TRP A 80 2.83 -3.89 -1.20
N ALA A 81 1.74 -3.26 -1.67
CA ALA A 81 1.30 -1.93 -1.26
C ALA A 81 -0.16 -2.00 -0.79
N GLN A 82 -0.41 -1.77 0.51
CA GLN A 82 -1.75 -1.72 1.08
C GLN A 82 -2.42 -0.41 0.73
N TYR A 83 -3.64 -0.48 0.21
CA TYR A 83 -4.49 0.67 -0.06
C TYR A 83 -5.93 0.37 0.39
N GLY A 84 -6.73 1.41 0.56
CA GLY A 84 -8.15 1.29 0.90
C GLY A 84 -8.76 2.66 1.16
N SER A 85 -10.08 2.70 1.34
CA SER A 85 -10.79 3.92 1.71
C SER A 85 -10.39 4.41 3.11
N PRO A 86 -10.66 5.66 3.47
CA PRO A 86 -10.50 6.15 4.85
C PRO A 86 -11.28 5.34 5.89
N ASP A 87 -12.41 4.75 5.52
CA ASP A 87 -13.22 3.91 6.41
C ASP A 87 -12.59 2.53 6.63
N GLU A 88 -12.00 1.94 5.58
CA GLU A 88 -11.24 0.70 5.68
C GLU A 88 -9.95 0.90 6.48
N LEU A 89 -9.25 2.01 6.23
CA LEU A 89 -7.94 2.33 6.81
C LEU A 89 -7.99 3.64 7.61
N PRO A 90 -8.79 3.72 8.71
CA PRO A 90 -8.94 4.95 9.47
C PRO A 90 -7.70 5.33 10.25
N ASN A 91 -6.84 4.37 10.58
CA ASN A 91 -5.69 4.61 11.42
C ASN A 91 -4.48 5.04 10.61
N ILE A 92 -3.94 6.22 10.95
CA ILE A 92 -2.70 6.75 10.37
C ILE A 92 -1.81 7.28 11.48
N HIS A 93 -0.50 7.12 11.34
CA HIS A 93 0.45 7.72 12.29
C HIS A 93 0.39 9.24 12.20
N HIS A 94 0.70 9.94 13.29
CA HIS A 94 0.64 11.42 13.39
C HIS A 94 -0.74 11.99 13.00
N ARG A 95 -1.81 11.30 13.44
CA ARG A 95 -3.18 11.69 13.10
C ARG A 95 -3.52 13.10 13.54
N LYS A 96 -3.07 13.54 14.73
CA LYS A 96 -3.33 14.90 15.21
C LYS A 96 -2.75 15.96 14.28
N ASP A 97 -1.51 15.78 13.84
CA ASP A 97 -0.87 16.70 12.89
C ASP A 97 -1.56 16.67 11.51
N TYR A 98 -1.99 15.48 11.08
CA TYR A 98 -2.75 15.32 9.84
C TYR A 98 -4.08 16.08 9.88
N GLU A 99 -4.86 15.94 10.95
CA GLU A 99 -6.15 16.61 11.12
C GLU A 99 -5.97 18.14 11.26
N ALA A 100 -4.96 18.58 12.02
CA ALA A 100 -4.70 20.01 12.24
C ALA A 100 -4.27 20.75 10.96
N THR A 101 -3.67 20.05 10.00
CA THR A 101 -3.19 20.65 8.74
C THR A 101 -4.09 20.35 7.54
N ARG A 102 -5.14 19.56 7.71
CA ARG A 102 -6.04 19.19 6.63
C ARG A 102 -6.99 20.35 6.29
N THR A 103 -6.91 20.82 5.07
CA THR A 103 -7.74 21.91 4.53
C THR A 103 -8.77 21.43 3.51
N GLU A 104 -8.67 20.19 3.06
CA GLU A 104 -9.53 19.61 2.02
C GLU A 104 -10.27 18.39 2.54
N GLU A 105 -11.19 17.87 1.74
CA GLU A 105 -11.91 16.64 2.02
C GLU A 105 -10.96 15.44 2.14
N LEU A 106 -11.44 14.36 2.77
CA LEU A 106 -10.71 13.11 2.85
C LEU A 106 -10.47 12.55 1.44
N PRO A 107 -9.34 11.84 1.22
CA PRO A 107 -9.10 11.18 -0.04
C PRO A 107 -10.09 10.02 -0.25
N ASP A 108 -10.27 9.60 -1.50
CA ASP A 108 -11.00 8.36 -1.80
C ASP A 108 -10.22 7.14 -1.34
N TYR A 109 -8.88 7.19 -1.44
CA TYR A 109 -7.98 6.10 -1.05
C TYR A 109 -6.76 6.59 -0.27
N ARG A 110 -6.29 5.72 0.63
CA ARG A 110 -5.02 5.85 1.36
C ARG A 110 -4.06 4.74 0.99
N ILE A 111 -2.77 5.08 0.83
CA ILE A 111 -1.67 4.11 0.81
C ILE A 111 -1.02 4.14 2.21
N THR A 112 -1.09 3.03 2.94
CA THR A 112 -0.70 3.03 4.37
C THR A 112 0.49 2.16 4.69
N CYS A 113 0.78 1.14 3.90
CA CYS A 113 1.92 0.25 4.11
C CYS A 113 2.46 -0.26 2.77
N ILE A 114 3.76 -0.14 2.58
CA ILE A 114 4.48 -0.75 1.46
C ILE A 114 5.57 -1.63 2.06
N PHE A 115 5.55 -2.90 1.71
CA PHE A 115 6.55 -3.86 2.17
C PHE A 115 7.24 -4.52 0.98
N VAL A 116 8.55 -4.74 1.13
CA VAL A 116 9.37 -5.44 0.13
C VAL A 116 10.20 -6.50 0.86
N ASP A 117 10.15 -7.72 0.35
CA ASP A 117 11.02 -8.82 0.80
C ASP A 117 12.49 -8.35 0.82
N ARG A 118 13.23 -8.73 1.88
CA ARG A 118 14.62 -8.31 2.07
C ARG A 118 15.50 -8.62 0.86
N ASP A 119 15.24 -9.73 0.18
CA ASP A 119 16.04 -10.21 -0.96
C ASP A 119 15.75 -9.40 -2.25
N TYR A 120 14.66 -8.63 -2.25
CA TYR A 120 14.20 -7.79 -3.36
C TYR A 120 14.36 -6.29 -3.11
N ARG A 121 14.94 -5.90 -1.97
CA ARG A 121 15.18 -4.48 -1.64
C ARG A 121 16.21 -3.85 -2.56
N ARG A 122 16.12 -2.53 -2.75
CA ARG A 122 17.02 -1.72 -3.60
C ARG A 122 16.98 -2.07 -5.09
N LYS A 123 15.98 -2.83 -5.55
CA LYS A 123 15.73 -3.20 -6.94
C LYS A 123 14.51 -2.47 -7.55
N GLY A 124 14.05 -1.38 -6.93
CA GLY A 124 12.88 -0.60 -7.43
C GLY A 124 11.51 -1.18 -7.10
N VAL A 125 11.43 -2.38 -6.52
CA VAL A 125 10.18 -3.13 -6.30
C VAL A 125 9.14 -2.37 -5.48
N ALA A 126 9.55 -1.49 -4.56
CA ALA A 126 8.60 -0.63 -3.83
C ALA A 126 7.83 0.32 -4.75
N GLY A 127 8.49 0.86 -5.79
CA GLY A 127 7.84 1.66 -6.82
C GLY A 127 6.88 0.84 -7.67
N VAL A 128 7.24 -0.41 -8.00
CA VAL A 128 6.36 -1.36 -8.70
C VAL A 128 5.10 -1.65 -7.87
N ALA A 129 5.24 -1.93 -6.56
CA ALA A 129 4.12 -2.17 -5.68
C ALA A 129 3.18 -0.94 -5.58
N LEU A 130 3.76 0.25 -5.44
CA LEU A 130 2.99 1.50 -5.39
C LEU A 130 2.27 1.76 -6.72
N GLY A 131 2.94 1.59 -7.86
CA GLY A 131 2.32 1.68 -9.19
C GLY A 131 1.18 0.68 -9.35
N GLY A 132 1.39 -0.57 -8.94
CA GLY A 132 0.36 -1.61 -8.97
C GLY A 132 -0.88 -1.27 -8.14
N ALA A 133 -0.71 -0.63 -6.97
CA ALA A 133 -1.85 -0.14 -6.19
C ALA A 133 -2.64 0.93 -6.96
N LEU A 134 -1.97 1.87 -7.63
CA LEU A 134 -2.64 2.88 -8.45
C LEU A 134 -3.39 2.27 -9.65
N ASP A 135 -2.83 1.23 -10.26
CA ASP A 135 -3.50 0.52 -11.37
C ASP A 135 -4.77 -0.21 -10.89
N LEU A 136 -4.73 -0.82 -9.70
CA LEU A 136 -5.91 -1.45 -9.11
C LEU A 136 -6.97 -0.41 -8.73
N ILE A 137 -6.57 0.74 -8.16
CA ILE A 137 -7.46 1.87 -7.88
C ILE A 137 -8.07 2.41 -9.19
N ALA A 138 -7.30 2.55 -10.27
CA ALA A 138 -7.83 2.97 -11.57
C ALA A 138 -8.89 1.99 -12.12
N LYS A 139 -8.68 0.68 -11.95
CA LYS A 139 -9.66 -0.37 -12.30
C LYS A 139 -10.92 -0.30 -11.44
N ALA A 140 -10.80 0.12 -10.19
CA ALA A 140 -11.92 0.29 -9.25
C ALA A 140 -12.73 1.58 -9.46
N GLY A 141 -12.31 2.46 -10.37
CA GLY A 141 -13.02 3.70 -10.68
C GLY A 141 -12.19 4.97 -10.48
N GLY A 142 -10.96 4.84 -10.00
CA GLY A 142 -10.07 5.97 -9.75
C GLY A 142 -10.47 6.79 -8.52
N GLY A 143 -9.88 7.95 -8.36
CA GLY A 143 -10.15 8.87 -7.26
C GLY A 143 -8.90 9.58 -6.75
N MET A 144 -9.05 10.39 -5.71
CA MET A 144 -7.96 11.04 -5.01
C MET A 144 -7.26 10.05 -4.07
N VAL A 145 -5.97 9.90 -4.22
CA VAL A 145 -5.13 9.00 -3.42
C VAL A 145 -4.16 9.81 -2.57
N GLU A 146 -4.13 9.53 -1.26
CA GLU A 146 -3.11 10.04 -0.36
C GLU A 146 -2.11 8.94 0.04
N GLY A 147 -0.84 9.33 0.14
CA GLY A 147 0.22 8.54 0.75
C GLY A 147 1.00 9.33 1.79
N TYR A 148 1.68 8.65 2.69
CA TYR A 148 2.29 9.27 3.87
C TYR A 148 3.77 8.88 4.03
N PRO A 149 4.61 9.14 3.00
CA PRO A 149 6.01 8.74 3.03
C PRO A 149 6.83 9.48 4.07
N GLN A 150 8.02 8.93 4.31
CA GLN A 150 9.07 9.65 5.03
C GLN A 150 9.58 10.81 4.17
N ASP A 151 9.62 12.01 4.78
CA ASP A 151 10.18 13.24 4.22
C ASP A 151 11.39 13.65 5.07
N LEU A 152 12.51 13.04 4.77
CA LEU A 152 13.74 13.21 5.55
C LEU A 152 14.68 14.24 4.91
N PRO A 153 15.37 15.05 5.70
CA PRO A 153 16.47 15.87 5.19
C PRO A 153 17.50 15.03 4.43
N GLN A 154 18.09 15.63 3.41
CA GLN A 154 19.10 14.97 2.58
C GLN A 154 20.24 14.39 3.44
N GLY A 155 20.61 13.14 3.19
CA GLY A 155 21.69 12.44 3.93
C GLY A 155 21.26 11.78 5.24
N LYS A 156 20.06 12.03 5.76
CA LYS A 156 19.56 11.36 6.97
C LYS A 156 19.15 9.92 6.66
N LYS A 157 19.78 8.97 7.35
CA LYS A 157 19.43 7.55 7.29
C LYS A 157 18.39 7.20 8.35
N ILE A 158 17.44 6.34 8.02
CA ILE A 158 16.46 5.77 8.95
C ILE A 158 16.48 4.25 8.83
N SER A 159 16.22 3.57 9.95
CA SER A 159 16.08 2.10 9.94
C SER A 159 14.96 1.66 9.01
N SER A 160 15.19 0.57 8.29
CA SER A 160 14.19 -0.01 7.37
C SER A 160 12.86 -0.37 8.04
N SER A 161 12.87 -0.64 9.36
CA SER A 161 11.65 -0.90 10.14
C SER A 161 10.70 0.29 10.19
N PHE A 162 11.21 1.51 10.06
CA PHE A 162 10.39 2.72 10.02
C PHE A 162 10.02 3.18 8.61
N LEU A 163 10.50 2.47 7.57
CA LEU A 163 10.22 2.79 6.16
C LEU A 163 8.96 2.09 5.60
N TYR A 164 7.99 1.78 6.44
CA TYR A 164 6.75 1.10 6.05
C TYR A 164 5.93 1.85 4.99
N ASN A 165 6.21 3.13 4.77
CA ASN A 165 5.60 3.96 3.74
C ASN A 165 6.63 4.55 2.77
N VAL A 166 7.82 3.96 2.72
CA VAL A 166 8.95 4.34 1.87
C VAL A 166 9.31 5.83 1.96
N THR A 167 10.00 6.39 0.97
CA THR A 167 10.43 7.79 0.95
C THR A 167 9.61 8.62 -0.04
N ARG A 168 9.55 9.92 0.16
CA ARG A 168 8.91 10.90 -0.71
C ARG A 168 9.33 10.73 -2.18
N SER A 169 10.62 10.52 -2.46
CA SER A 169 11.13 10.36 -3.83
C SER A 169 10.54 9.15 -4.58
N ILE A 170 10.10 8.10 -3.87
CA ILE A 170 9.42 6.96 -4.52
C ILE A 170 8.01 7.36 -4.97
N TYR A 171 7.29 8.12 -4.16
CA TYR A 171 5.98 8.67 -4.51
C TYR A 171 6.06 9.67 -5.68
N GLU A 172 7.04 10.58 -5.67
CA GLU A 172 7.27 11.53 -6.75
C GLU A 172 7.49 10.83 -8.09
N ARG A 173 8.29 9.74 -8.12
CA ARG A 173 8.54 8.95 -9.34
C ARG A 173 7.28 8.31 -9.94
N VAL A 174 6.27 8.02 -9.14
CA VAL A 174 4.98 7.50 -9.62
C VAL A 174 3.91 8.59 -9.70
N GLY A 175 4.32 9.87 -9.75
CA GLY A 175 3.45 11.00 -10.08
C GLY A 175 2.61 11.56 -8.96
N PHE A 176 2.97 11.30 -7.69
CA PHE A 176 2.40 12.05 -6.57
C PHE A 176 3.05 13.42 -6.44
N SER A 177 2.27 14.40 -6.01
CA SER A 177 2.72 15.74 -5.64
C SER A 177 2.73 15.88 -4.11
N TYR A 178 3.71 16.63 -3.62
CA TYR A 178 3.74 17.04 -2.20
C TYR A 178 2.55 17.95 -1.91
N ASP A 179 1.89 17.69 -0.79
CA ASP A 179 0.77 18.51 -0.34
C ASP A 179 1.15 19.30 0.92
N ARG A 180 1.46 18.64 2.04
CA ARG A 180 1.75 19.29 3.31
C ARG A 180 2.59 18.41 4.24
N PRO A 181 3.21 19.00 5.29
CA PRO A 181 3.91 18.21 6.31
C PRO A 181 2.91 17.39 7.13
N LYS A 182 3.39 16.25 7.68
CA LYS A 182 2.65 15.37 8.56
C LYS A 182 3.54 14.89 9.70
N GLY A 183 3.57 15.63 10.80
CA GLY A 183 4.54 15.45 11.86
C GLY A 183 5.96 15.83 11.43
N LYS A 184 6.96 15.38 12.17
CA LYS A 184 8.35 15.87 12.04
C LYS A 184 9.09 15.36 10.79
N ASN A 185 8.81 14.12 10.36
CA ASN A 185 9.60 13.42 9.34
C ASN A 185 8.73 12.76 8.26
N HIS A 186 7.47 13.13 8.14
CA HIS A 186 6.54 12.61 7.13
C HIS A 186 5.85 13.77 6.41
N CYS A 187 5.33 13.49 5.24
CA CYS A 187 4.46 14.40 4.52
C CYS A 187 3.19 13.68 4.04
N VAL A 188 2.23 14.47 3.61
CA VAL A 188 1.11 14.02 2.79
C VAL A 188 1.50 14.24 1.34
N MET A 189 1.35 13.18 0.53
CA MET A 189 1.48 13.24 -0.92
C MET A 189 0.14 12.90 -1.54
N ARG A 190 -0.24 13.59 -2.62
CA ARG A 190 -1.52 13.41 -3.32
C ARG A 190 -1.35 13.09 -4.79
N ARG A 191 -2.25 12.26 -5.30
CA ARG A 191 -2.38 11.98 -6.73
C ARG A 191 -3.83 11.67 -7.07
N THR A 192 -4.37 12.32 -8.10
CA THR A 192 -5.63 11.91 -8.73
C THR A 192 -5.36 10.79 -9.72
N VAL A 193 -6.08 9.68 -9.56
CA VAL A 193 -6.02 8.51 -10.45
C VAL A 193 -7.29 8.49 -11.30
N SER A 194 -7.12 8.53 -12.62
CA SER A 194 -8.25 8.42 -13.55
C SER A 194 -8.72 6.98 -13.68
N PRO A 195 -10.03 6.74 -13.84
CA PRO A 195 -10.54 5.39 -14.07
C PRO A 195 -10.05 4.83 -15.40
N VAL A 196 -9.83 3.51 -15.45
CA VAL A 196 -9.58 2.83 -16.72
C VAL A 196 -10.84 2.93 -17.58
N LYS A 197 -10.72 3.48 -18.79
CA LYS A 197 -11.84 3.53 -19.74
C LYS A 197 -12.26 2.11 -20.11
N LYS A 198 -13.50 1.71 -19.78
CA LYS A 198 -14.05 0.45 -20.29
C LYS A 198 -14.09 0.50 -21.81
N PRO A 199 -13.65 -0.55 -22.52
CA PRO A 199 -13.80 -0.60 -23.97
C PRO A 199 -15.29 -0.41 -24.33
N ARG A 200 -15.58 0.51 -25.24
CA ARG A 200 -16.94 0.68 -25.77
C ARG A 200 -17.37 -0.66 -26.35
N ARG A 201 -18.41 -1.27 -25.78
CA ARG A 201 -19.06 -2.42 -26.44
C ARG A 201 -19.48 -1.96 -27.85
N ALA A 202 -18.91 -2.61 -28.87
CA ALA A 202 -19.38 -2.41 -30.23
C ALA A 202 -20.90 -2.69 -30.24
N ARG A 203 -21.68 -1.72 -30.67
CA ARG A 203 -23.10 -1.97 -30.96
C ARG A 203 -23.11 -2.94 -32.13
N VAL A 204 -23.53 -4.17 -31.86
CA VAL A 204 -23.90 -5.12 -32.90
C VAL A 204 -25.21 -4.58 -33.47
N GLY A 205 -25.15 -4.05 -34.71
CA GLY A 205 -26.27 -3.61 -35.49
C GLY A 205 -26.97 -4.83 -36.15
#